data_05af91583034d412a545c1c58fe693b2
#
_entry.id   05af91583034d412a545c1c58fe693b2
#
_cell.length_a   1.000
_cell.length_b   1.000
_cell.length_c   1.000
_cell.angle_alpha   90.00
_cell.angle_beta   90.00
_cell.angle_gamma   90.00
#
_symmetry.space_group_name_H-M   'P 1'
#
loop_
_entity.id
_entity.type
_entity.pdbx_description
1 polymer ?
#
loop_
_entity_poly.entity_id
_entity_poly.type
_entity_poly.pdbx_seq_one_letter_code
_entity_poly.pdbx_strand_id
1 'polypeptide(L)'
;MSQPKNQKYHLGYFEGNMDQVLQDVETNRSDVGVLFFTSDSRSTIIKACNRRNIFFQHMKYDLLHIYVHKTHPLAGRGSVTLAEIQQHPFISYEECHPSSARFTPTRRQWDPQQQIISVSDRAMAYSVLALGSAYVTGSGYLTQEDCRRALVTAPITDLGQIEIGYICNPARALSELALEYIEWLKKITV
;
A
#
# COMPACT_ATOMS: atom_id res chain seq x y z
N MET A 1 -9.01 17.56 5.86
CA MET A 1 -10.49 17.42 5.80
C MET A 1 -11.10 18.45 6.72
N SER A 2 -11.92 19.34 6.18
CA SER A 2 -12.72 20.26 7.00
C SER A 2 -13.86 19.45 7.64
N GLN A 3 -14.02 19.56 8.95
CA GLN A 3 -15.13 18.90 9.62
C GLN A 3 -16.45 19.52 9.12
N PRO A 4 -17.41 18.72 8.65
CA PRO A 4 -18.73 19.24 8.32
C PRO A 4 -19.35 19.84 9.59
N LYS A 5 -19.69 21.11 9.53
CA LYS A 5 -20.29 21.83 10.64
C LYS A 5 -21.63 21.17 11.01
N ASN A 6 -21.73 20.61 12.22
CA ASN A 6 -22.93 20.07 12.86
C ASN A 6 -23.50 18.71 12.39
N GLN A 7 -22.81 17.91 11.59
CA GLN A 7 -23.31 16.57 11.26
C GLN A 7 -22.55 15.51 12.04
N LYS A 8 -23.26 14.66 12.81
CA LYS A 8 -22.67 13.46 13.44
C LYS A 8 -22.40 12.42 12.35
N TYR A 9 -21.16 11.95 12.24
CA TYR A 9 -20.79 10.90 11.31
C TYR A 9 -19.98 9.81 12.02
N HIS A 10 -19.99 8.63 11.46
CA HIS A 10 -19.10 7.53 11.85
C HIS A 10 -18.12 7.29 10.70
N LEU A 11 -16.82 7.48 10.96
CA LEU A 11 -15.76 7.25 10.00
C LEU A 11 -14.94 6.03 10.43
N GLY A 12 -14.87 5.02 9.56
CA GLY A 12 -14.04 3.84 9.76
C GLY A 12 -12.90 3.79 8.75
N TYR A 13 -11.68 3.54 9.23
CA TYR A 13 -10.53 3.20 8.40
C TYR A 13 -10.13 1.76 8.67
N PHE A 14 -10.05 0.97 7.61
CA PHE A 14 -9.67 -0.44 7.69
C PHE A 14 -8.45 -0.67 6.80
N GLU A 15 -7.46 -1.36 7.34
CA GLU A 15 -6.32 -1.84 6.58
C GLU A 15 -6.46 -3.35 6.41
N GLY A 16 -6.19 -3.83 5.20
CA GLY A 16 -6.29 -5.25 4.88
C GLY A 16 -5.53 -5.59 3.60
N ASN A 17 -5.49 -6.86 3.30
CA ASN A 17 -4.94 -7.30 2.02
C ASN A 17 -5.90 -6.96 0.86
N MET A 18 -5.43 -7.12 -0.37
CA MET A 18 -6.19 -6.78 -1.58
C MET A 18 -7.58 -7.43 -1.62
N ASP A 19 -7.68 -8.73 -1.29
CA ASP A 19 -8.97 -9.43 -1.33
C ASP A 19 -9.94 -8.90 -0.29
N GLN A 20 -9.46 -8.54 0.91
CA GLN A 20 -10.28 -7.92 1.95
C GLN A 20 -10.80 -6.55 1.52
N VAL A 21 -9.92 -5.70 0.95
CA VAL A 21 -10.34 -4.36 0.48
C VAL A 21 -11.36 -4.48 -0.66
N LEU A 22 -11.16 -5.41 -1.60
CA LEU A 22 -12.15 -5.69 -2.65
C LEU A 22 -13.48 -6.15 -2.06
N GLN A 23 -13.46 -7.08 -1.10
CA GLN A 23 -14.65 -7.59 -0.45
C GLN A 23 -15.39 -6.51 0.35
N ASP A 24 -14.67 -5.67 1.08
CA ASP A 24 -15.27 -4.60 1.87
C ASP A 24 -16.02 -3.58 1.00
N VAL A 25 -15.50 -3.27 -0.20
CA VAL A 25 -16.18 -2.40 -1.17
C VAL A 25 -17.35 -3.13 -1.85
N GLU A 26 -17.18 -4.40 -2.23
CA GLU A 26 -18.23 -5.24 -2.82
C GLU A 26 -19.45 -5.34 -1.90
N THR A 27 -19.21 -5.58 -0.62
CA THR A 27 -20.27 -5.75 0.41
C THR A 27 -20.76 -4.42 0.99
N ASN A 28 -20.27 -3.28 0.51
CA ASN A 28 -20.57 -1.93 1.02
C ASN A 28 -20.21 -1.73 2.50
N ARG A 29 -19.27 -2.48 3.03
CA ARG A 29 -18.65 -2.23 4.33
C ARG A 29 -17.77 -0.98 4.29
N SER A 30 -17.14 -0.73 3.12
CA SER A 30 -16.39 0.49 2.83
C SER A 30 -16.97 1.19 1.60
N ASP A 31 -17.08 2.51 1.63
CA ASP A 31 -17.50 3.30 0.48
C ASP A 31 -16.40 3.40 -0.58
N VAL A 32 -15.14 3.45 -0.13
CA VAL A 32 -13.95 3.61 -0.98
C VAL A 32 -12.85 2.69 -0.49
N GLY A 33 -12.16 2.02 -1.40
CA GLY A 33 -10.92 1.29 -1.14
C GLY A 33 -9.76 1.93 -1.91
N VAL A 34 -8.60 2.08 -1.29
CA VAL A 34 -7.38 2.55 -1.97
C VAL A 34 -6.47 1.36 -2.20
N LEU A 35 -5.99 1.22 -3.43
CA LEU A 35 -5.15 0.11 -3.85
C LEU A 35 -3.87 0.64 -4.48
N PHE A 36 -2.77 -0.10 -4.30
CA PHE A 36 -1.60 0.03 -5.15
C PHE A 36 -1.10 -1.37 -5.55
N PHE A 37 -0.61 -1.49 -6.76
CA PHE A 37 -0.14 -2.77 -7.32
C PHE A 37 0.84 -2.50 -8.45
N THR A 38 1.64 -3.50 -8.81
CA THR A 38 2.55 -3.38 -9.97
C THR A 38 1.77 -3.29 -11.27
N SER A 39 2.30 -2.54 -12.22
CA SER A 39 1.71 -2.39 -13.56
C SER A 39 1.45 -3.73 -14.25
N ASP A 40 2.30 -4.73 -14.02
CA ASP A 40 2.12 -6.10 -14.54
C ASP A 40 0.88 -6.79 -13.98
N SER A 41 0.47 -6.45 -12.77
CA SER A 41 -0.72 -7.02 -12.11
C SER A 41 -2.04 -6.36 -12.54
N ARG A 42 -1.98 -5.25 -13.29
CA ARG A 42 -3.14 -4.45 -13.66
C ARG A 42 -4.29 -5.26 -14.26
N SER A 43 -3.97 -6.10 -15.24
CA SER A 43 -5.01 -6.91 -15.90
C SER A 43 -5.73 -7.87 -14.94
N THR A 44 -5.02 -8.41 -13.97
CA THR A 44 -5.56 -9.32 -12.95
C THR A 44 -6.44 -8.55 -11.97
N ILE A 45 -6.01 -7.36 -11.52
CA ILE A 45 -6.78 -6.50 -10.62
C ILE A 45 -8.07 -6.03 -11.28
N ILE A 46 -8.00 -5.52 -12.51
CA ILE A 46 -9.20 -5.07 -13.24
C ILE A 46 -10.19 -6.23 -13.46
N LYS A 47 -9.71 -7.43 -13.79
CA LYS A 47 -10.58 -8.61 -13.87
C LYS A 47 -11.23 -8.95 -12.53
N ALA A 48 -10.50 -8.83 -11.42
CA ALA A 48 -11.04 -9.06 -10.08
C ALA A 48 -12.11 -8.02 -9.70
N CYS A 49 -11.90 -6.75 -10.03
CA CYS A 49 -12.88 -5.68 -9.86
C CYS A 49 -14.14 -5.94 -10.70
N ASN A 50 -13.99 -6.23 -11.99
CA ASN A 50 -15.11 -6.48 -12.91
C ASN A 50 -15.99 -7.66 -12.47
N ARG A 51 -15.38 -8.75 -11.95
CA ARG A 51 -16.13 -9.91 -11.42
C ARG A 51 -17.00 -9.57 -10.21
N ARG A 52 -16.64 -8.53 -9.46
CA ARG A 52 -17.33 -8.04 -8.27
C ARG A 52 -18.21 -6.82 -8.54
N ASN A 53 -18.33 -6.40 -9.81
CA ASN A 53 -19.00 -5.15 -10.20
C ASN A 53 -18.44 -3.92 -9.46
N ILE A 54 -17.13 -3.87 -9.24
CA ILE A 54 -16.41 -2.76 -8.62
C ILE A 54 -15.77 -1.91 -9.72
N PHE A 55 -15.88 -0.60 -9.58
CA PHE A 55 -15.21 0.36 -10.44
C PHE A 55 -13.82 0.68 -9.89
N PHE A 56 -12.79 0.60 -10.73
CA PHE A 56 -11.44 1.05 -10.43
C PHE A 56 -11.13 2.34 -11.16
N GLN A 57 -10.66 3.35 -10.43
CA GLN A 57 -10.18 4.61 -10.97
C GLN A 57 -8.69 4.76 -10.71
N HIS A 58 -7.95 4.88 -11.80
CA HIS A 58 -6.52 5.24 -11.77
C HIS A 58 -6.33 6.64 -11.18
N MET A 59 -5.27 6.82 -10.38
CA MET A 59 -4.85 8.11 -9.83
C MET A 59 -3.45 8.49 -10.28
N LYS A 60 -2.47 7.59 -10.10
CA LYS A 60 -1.06 7.88 -10.36
C LYS A 60 -0.26 6.61 -10.65
N TYR A 61 0.79 6.75 -11.47
CA TYR A 61 1.93 5.81 -11.50
C TYR A 61 3.06 6.36 -10.64
N ASP A 62 3.75 5.48 -9.91
CA ASP A 62 4.90 5.82 -9.10
C ASP A 62 5.89 4.65 -9.06
N LEU A 63 7.05 4.82 -8.45
CA LEU A 63 7.97 3.72 -8.17
C LEU A 63 7.58 3.02 -6.86
N LEU A 64 7.91 1.73 -6.76
CA LEU A 64 7.87 1.04 -5.48
C LEU A 64 9.01 1.58 -4.61
N HIS A 65 8.74 1.81 -3.34
CA HIS A 65 9.72 2.33 -2.38
C HIS A 65 10.02 1.31 -1.30
N ILE A 66 11.24 1.39 -0.76
CA ILE A 66 11.52 0.79 0.55
C ILE A 66 11.20 1.80 1.65
N TYR A 67 10.80 1.28 2.81
CA TYR A 67 10.72 2.00 4.08
C TYR A 67 11.73 1.38 5.03
N VAL A 68 12.59 2.21 5.57
CA VAL A 68 13.65 1.81 6.49
C VAL A 68 13.75 2.78 7.65
N HIS A 69 14.27 2.35 8.79
CA HIS A 69 14.65 3.26 9.85
C HIS A 69 15.86 4.12 9.43
N LYS A 70 15.97 5.34 9.91
CA LYS A 70 17.06 6.28 9.57
C LYS A 70 18.47 5.77 9.85
N THR A 71 18.62 4.74 10.69
CA THR A 71 19.90 4.10 10.99
C THR A 71 20.25 2.95 10.05
N HIS A 72 19.33 2.58 9.13
CA HIS A 72 19.55 1.51 8.17
C HIS A 72 20.65 1.88 7.17
N PRO A 73 21.51 0.93 6.72
CA PRO A 73 22.57 1.21 5.74
C PRO A 73 22.11 1.87 4.42
N LEU A 74 20.86 1.63 4.02
CA LEU A 74 20.26 2.23 2.83
C LEU A 74 19.53 3.57 3.13
N ALA A 75 19.48 4.03 4.37
CA ALA A 75 18.87 5.30 4.72
C ALA A 75 19.63 6.48 4.07
N GLY A 76 18.89 7.47 3.58
CA GLY A 76 19.48 8.64 2.92
C GLY A 76 19.94 8.42 1.48
N ARG A 77 19.76 7.22 0.91
CA ARG A 77 19.96 6.97 -0.50
C ARG A 77 18.87 7.69 -1.32
N GLY A 78 19.24 8.32 -2.44
CA GLY A 78 18.28 8.92 -3.35
C GLY A 78 17.44 7.86 -4.11
N SER A 79 17.99 6.67 -4.28
CA SER A 79 17.34 5.49 -4.85
C SER A 79 18.11 4.23 -4.49
N VAL A 80 17.47 3.08 -4.68
CA VAL A 80 18.05 1.74 -4.45
C VAL A 80 17.68 0.80 -5.60
N THR A 81 18.43 -0.30 -5.72
CA THR A 81 18.15 -1.39 -6.65
C THR A 81 17.70 -2.64 -5.91
N LEU A 82 17.08 -3.58 -6.63
CA LEU A 82 16.68 -4.88 -6.10
C LEU A 82 17.89 -5.62 -5.49
N ALA A 83 19.02 -5.62 -6.19
CA ALA A 83 20.24 -6.28 -5.73
C ALA A 83 20.76 -5.71 -4.38
N GLU A 84 20.63 -4.40 -4.17
CA GLU A 84 21.03 -3.77 -2.90
C GLU A 84 20.09 -4.15 -1.76
N ILE A 85 18.78 -4.11 -1.98
CA ILE A 85 17.81 -4.42 -0.93
C ILE A 85 17.78 -5.90 -0.55
N GLN A 86 18.08 -6.81 -1.49
CA GLN A 86 18.13 -8.25 -1.23
C GLN A 86 19.22 -8.66 -0.23
N GLN A 87 20.21 -7.81 0.02
CA GLN A 87 21.25 -8.04 1.03
C GLN A 87 20.74 -7.81 2.47
N HIS A 88 19.52 -7.33 2.66
CA HIS A 88 18.93 -7.00 3.95
C HIS A 88 17.66 -7.82 4.20
N PRO A 89 17.31 -8.09 5.47
CA PRO A 89 16.08 -8.78 5.83
C PRO A 89 14.85 -8.01 5.32
N PHE A 90 13.95 -8.72 4.67
CA PHE A 90 12.67 -8.18 4.22
C PHE A 90 11.56 -8.48 5.22
N ILE A 91 10.76 -7.47 5.53
CA ILE A 91 9.55 -7.62 6.34
C ILE A 91 8.38 -7.90 5.40
N SER A 92 7.81 -9.10 5.53
CA SER A 92 6.62 -9.52 4.79
C SER A 92 5.43 -9.63 5.73
N TYR A 93 4.28 -9.11 5.32
CA TYR A 93 3.04 -9.40 6.02
C TYR A 93 2.64 -10.85 5.79
N GLU A 94 2.23 -11.55 6.85
CA GLU A 94 1.65 -12.88 6.71
C GLU A 94 0.39 -12.80 5.85
N GLU A 95 0.49 -13.31 4.65
CA GLU A 95 -0.65 -13.41 3.76
C GLU A 95 -1.40 -14.69 4.09
N CYS A 96 -2.56 -14.54 4.71
CA CYS A 96 -3.45 -15.66 5.02
C CYS A 96 -3.99 -16.39 3.77
N HIS A 97 -3.68 -15.93 2.54
CA HIS A 97 -4.21 -16.52 1.32
C HIS A 97 -3.18 -16.53 0.16
N PRO A 98 -3.03 -17.68 -0.55
CA PRO A 98 -2.14 -17.78 -1.71
C PRO A 98 -2.47 -16.83 -2.87
N SER A 99 -3.70 -16.28 -2.92
CA SER A 99 -4.15 -15.34 -3.95
C SER A 99 -3.57 -13.92 -3.77
N SER A 100 -3.33 -13.49 -2.54
CA SER A 100 -2.80 -12.14 -2.24
C SER A 100 -1.33 -11.98 -2.66
N ALA A 101 -0.56 -13.07 -2.64
CA ALA A 101 0.82 -13.10 -3.14
C ALA A 101 0.98 -12.71 -4.62
N ARG A 102 -0.12 -12.65 -5.37
CA ARG A 102 -0.11 -12.29 -6.80
C ARG A 102 -0.04 -10.78 -7.05
N PHE A 103 -0.30 -9.97 -6.04
CA PHE A 103 -0.48 -8.52 -6.19
C PHE A 103 0.69 -7.71 -5.66
N THR A 104 1.59 -8.33 -4.92
CA THR A 104 2.83 -7.71 -4.48
C THR A 104 3.98 -8.09 -5.42
N PRO A 105 4.84 -7.15 -5.81
CA PRO A 105 5.93 -7.37 -6.78
C PRO A 105 6.89 -8.48 -6.38
N THR A 106 6.84 -8.86 -5.18
CA THR A 106 7.96 -9.28 -4.38
C THR A 106 8.30 -10.77 -4.48
N ARG A 107 7.33 -11.66 -4.66
CA ARG A 107 7.62 -13.10 -4.56
C ARG A 107 8.26 -13.76 -5.78
N ARG A 108 8.10 -13.19 -6.98
CA ARG A 108 8.66 -13.78 -8.22
C ARG A 108 10.09 -13.37 -8.54
N GLN A 109 10.55 -12.26 -7.95
CA GLN A 109 11.85 -11.65 -8.27
C GLN A 109 12.86 -11.78 -7.12
N TRP A 110 12.50 -12.45 -6.01
CA TRP A 110 13.32 -12.49 -4.81
C TRP A 110 14.28 -13.66 -4.82
N ASP A 111 15.48 -13.38 -4.30
CA ASP A 111 16.47 -14.40 -4.03
C ASP A 111 15.88 -15.40 -3.01
N PRO A 112 15.87 -16.71 -3.32
CA PRO A 112 15.48 -17.76 -2.36
C PRO A 112 16.28 -17.75 -1.05
N GLN A 113 17.44 -17.11 -1.03
CA GLN A 113 18.30 -16.99 0.14
C GLN A 113 18.05 -15.73 0.96
N GLN A 114 17.18 -14.81 0.51
CA GLN A 114 16.87 -13.61 1.26
C GLN A 114 16.20 -13.92 2.59
N GLN A 115 16.67 -13.27 3.66
CA GLN A 115 16.04 -13.36 4.97
C GLN A 115 14.67 -12.67 4.95
N ILE A 116 13.65 -13.39 5.40
CA ILE A 116 12.27 -12.90 5.49
C ILE A 116 11.84 -12.90 6.95
N ILE A 117 11.27 -11.77 7.39
CA ILE A 117 10.66 -11.61 8.70
C ILE A 117 9.17 -11.46 8.49
N SER A 118 8.38 -12.48 8.83
CA SER A 118 6.93 -12.42 8.71
C SER A 118 6.31 -11.70 9.90
N VAL A 119 5.39 -10.79 9.63
CA VAL A 119 4.64 -10.03 10.63
C VAL A 119 3.14 -10.07 10.34
N SER A 120 2.31 -9.97 11.37
CA SER A 120 0.85 -10.02 11.23
C SER A 120 0.23 -8.67 10.86
N ASP A 121 0.88 -7.58 11.25
CA ASP A 121 0.31 -6.23 11.14
C ASP A 121 1.40 -5.15 11.06
N ARG A 122 0.95 -3.91 10.80
CA ARG A 122 1.82 -2.74 10.66
C ARG A 122 2.55 -2.38 11.96
N ALA A 123 1.96 -2.60 13.13
CA ALA A 123 2.61 -2.25 14.39
C ALA A 123 3.82 -3.16 14.65
N MET A 124 3.69 -4.45 14.30
CA MET A 124 4.81 -5.38 14.34
C MET A 124 5.88 -5.02 13.32
N ALA A 125 5.49 -4.65 12.09
CA ALA A 125 6.45 -4.17 11.09
C ALA A 125 7.26 -2.97 11.59
N TYR A 126 6.61 -1.98 12.21
CA TYR A 126 7.30 -0.84 12.81
C TYR A 126 8.28 -1.22 13.91
N SER A 127 7.90 -2.19 14.74
CA SER A 127 8.78 -2.70 15.81
C SER A 127 10.06 -3.32 15.24
N VAL A 128 9.93 -4.08 14.15
CA VAL A 128 11.09 -4.68 13.45
C VAL A 128 11.90 -3.60 12.72
N LEU A 129 11.27 -2.66 12.03
CA LEU A 129 11.97 -1.55 11.36
C LEU A 129 12.82 -0.73 12.35
N ALA A 130 12.34 -0.52 13.58
CA ALA A 130 13.06 0.20 14.61
C ALA A 130 14.41 -0.45 15.02
N LEU A 131 14.61 -1.74 14.71
CA LEU A 131 15.90 -2.41 14.90
C LEU A 131 16.96 -1.95 13.88
N GLY A 132 16.56 -1.28 12.80
CA GLY A 132 17.44 -0.61 11.85
C GLY A 132 18.14 -1.50 10.83
N SER A 133 17.79 -2.78 10.74
CA SER A 133 18.46 -3.74 9.84
C SER A 133 17.56 -4.29 8.72
N ALA A 134 16.25 -4.08 8.80
CA ALA A 134 15.25 -4.62 7.89
C ALA A 134 14.53 -3.52 7.11
N TYR A 135 13.86 -3.91 6.02
CA TYR A 135 13.03 -3.02 5.22
C TYR A 135 11.66 -3.63 4.91
N VAL A 136 10.69 -2.77 4.60
CA VAL A 136 9.40 -3.13 4.02
C VAL A 136 9.20 -2.32 2.74
N THR A 137 8.38 -2.80 1.81
CA THR A 137 8.05 -2.07 0.57
C THR A 137 6.68 -1.42 0.63
N GLY A 138 6.50 -0.33 -0.11
CA GLY A 138 5.22 0.38 -0.21
C GLY A 138 5.23 1.51 -1.23
N SER A 139 4.23 2.38 -1.15
CA SER A 139 3.97 3.46 -2.11
C SER A 139 4.92 4.67 -2.01
N GLY A 140 5.76 4.74 -0.98
CA GLY A 140 6.69 5.85 -0.77
C GLY A 140 6.12 7.02 0.06
N TYR A 141 4.82 7.05 0.31
CA TYR A 141 4.21 8.11 1.12
C TYR A 141 4.49 7.88 2.61
N LEU A 142 5.03 8.92 3.26
CA LEU A 142 5.27 8.94 4.70
C LEU A 142 4.19 9.75 5.40
N THR A 143 3.58 9.16 6.42
CA THR A 143 2.72 9.87 7.35
C THR A 143 3.54 10.65 8.38
N GLN A 144 2.90 11.56 9.13
CA GLN A 144 3.57 12.21 10.26
C GLN A 144 4.05 11.20 11.31
N GLU A 145 3.30 10.10 11.49
CA GLU A 145 3.68 9.04 12.42
C GLU A 145 4.91 8.27 11.93
N ASP A 146 5.01 7.99 10.64
CA ASP A 146 6.21 7.37 10.06
C ASP A 146 7.45 8.26 10.30
N CYS A 147 7.32 9.58 10.11
CA CYS A 147 8.39 10.52 10.40
C CYS A 147 8.76 10.55 11.89
N ARG A 148 7.78 10.50 12.81
CA ARG A 148 8.04 10.40 14.26
C ARG A 148 8.78 9.12 14.63
N ARG A 149 8.51 8.03 13.92
CA ARG A 149 9.22 6.74 14.08
C ARG A 149 10.57 6.71 13.36
N ALA A 150 11.02 7.86 12.86
CA ALA A 150 12.28 8.02 12.15
C ALA A 150 12.41 7.10 10.92
N LEU A 151 11.30 6.83 10.23
CA LEU A 151 11.30 6.13 8.95
C LEU A 151 11.66 7.09 7.82
N VAL A 152 12.36 6.57 6.84
CA VAL A 152 12.70 7.22 5.57
C VAL A 152 12.39 6.27 4.43
N THR A 153 12.23 6.83 3.22
CA THR A 153 11.96 6.03 2.02
C THR A 153 13.00 6.27 0.94
N ALA A 154 13.17 5.29 0.07
CA ALA A 154 13.92 5.42 -1.17
C ALA A 154 13.22 4.62 -2.28
N PRO A 155 13.08 5.16 -3.51
CA PRO A 155 12.50 4.45 -4.64
C PRO A 155 13.41 3.32 -5.11
N ILE A 156 12.79 2.22 -5.55
CA ILE A 156 13.46 1.10 -6.18
C ILE A 156 13.39 1.31 -7.69
N THR A 157 14.53 1.44 -8.35
CA THR A 157 14.59 1.92 -9.74
C THR A 157 14.45 0.82 -10.79
N ASP A 158 14.64 -0.43 -10.44
CA ASP A 158 14.71 -1.58 -11.35
C ASP A 158 13.54 -2.59 -11.20
N LEU A 159 12.51 -2.25 -10.42
CA LEU A 159 11.30 -3.09 -10.25
C LEU A 159 10.07 -2.63 -11.06
N GLY A 160 10.22 -1.64 -11.93
CA GLY A 160 9.11 -1.07 -12.66
C GLY A 160 8.21 -0.17 -11.81
N GLN A 161 7.06 0.18 -12.35
CA GLN A 161 6.12 1.10 -11.72
C GLN A 161 5.01 0.38 -10.96
N ILE A 162 4.53 1.02 -9.92
CA ILE A 162 3.24 0.71 -9.28
C ILE A 162 2.16 1.64 -9.81
N GLU A 163 0.95 1.14 -9.88
CA GLU A 163 -0.25 1.93 -10.14
C GLU A 163 -1.01 2.11 -8.82
N ILE A 164 -1.33 3.36 -8.51
CA ILE A 164 -2.13 3.76 -7.34
C ILE A 164 -3.49 4.19 -7.84
N GLY A 165 -4.55 3.73 -7.21
CA GLY A 165 -5.91 4.08 -7.56
C GLY A 165 -6.89 3.82 -6.43
N TYR A 166 -8.15 4.15 -6.68
CA TYR A 166 -9.21 3.80 -5.75
C TYR A 166 -10.29 2.96 -6.42
N ILE A 167 -11.02 2.24 -5.61
CA ILE A 167 -12.18 1.43 -6.00
C ILE A 167 -13.42 1.89 -5.26
N CYS A 168 -14.58 1.79 -5.92
CA CYS A 168 -15.89 2.01 -5.32
C CYS A 168 -16.94 1.12 -5.97
N ASN A 169 -18.09 0.95 -5.31
CA ASN A 169 -19.22 0.23 -5.87
C ASN A 169 -20.06 1.20 -6.72
N PRO A 170 -20.15 1.06 -8.05
CA PRO A 170 -20.87 1.98 -8.93
C PRO A 170 -22.40 1.93 -8.74
N ALA A 171 -22.92 0.87 -8.12
CA ALA A 171 -24.35 0.74 -7.83
C ALA A 171 -24.78 1.57 -6.61
N ARG A 172 -23.83 2.17 -5.88
CA ARG A 172 -24.10 2.99 -4.69
C ARG A 172 -23.59 4.41 -4.89
N ALA A 173 -24.42 5.38 -4.59
CA ALA A 173 -23.97 6.77 -4.52
C ALA A 173 -22.97 6.94 -3.37
N LEU A 174 -21.84 7.56 -3.66
CA LEU A 174 -20.85 7.89 -2.64
C LEU A 174 -21.39 8.99 -1.72
N SER A 175 -21.09 8.88 -0.43
CA SER A 175 -21.38 9.94 0.53
C SER A 175 -20.55 11.21 0.23
N GLU A 176 -21.01 12.37 0.70
CA GLU A 176 -20.24 13.62 0.56
C GLU A 176 -18.85 13.48 1.17
N LEU A 177 -18.74 12.78 2.30
CA LEU A 177 -17.47 12.51 2.97
C LEU A 177 -16.54 11.62 2.15
N ALA A 178 -17.09 10.61 1.47
CA ALA A 178 -16.32 9.75 0.56
C ALA A 178 -15.79 10.53 -0.65
N LEU A 179 -16.62 11.42 -1.23
CA LEU A 179 -16.19 12.30 -2.32
C LEU A 179 -15.08 13.27 -1.86
N GLU A 180 -15.23 13.88 -0.69
CA GLU A 180 -14.22 14.76 -0.10
C GLU A 180 -12.89 14.00 0.15
N TYR A 181 -12.97 12.75 0.61
CA TYR A 181 -11.81 11.88 0.79
C TYR A 181 -11.10 11.58 -0.53
N ILE A 182 -11.84 11.27 -1.60
CA ILE A 182 -11.28 11.04 -2.94
C ILE A 182 -10.55 12.31 -3.44
N GLU A 183 -11.17 13.48 -3.30
CA GLU A 183 -10.54 14.74 -3.71
C GLU A 183 -9.27 15.06 -2.88
N TRP A 184 -9.27 14.70 -1.60
CA TRP A 184 -8.07 14.83 -0.77
C TRP A 184 -6.98 13.84 -1.23
N LEU A 185 -7.32 12.58 -1.51
CA LEU A 185 -6.37 11.59 -2.05
C LEU A 185 -5.72 12.08 -3.35
N LYS A 186 -6.50 12.62 -4.28
CA LYS A 186 -5.97 13.19 -5.53
C LYS A 186 -4.92 14.28 -5.28
N LYS A 187 -5.12 15.12 -4.27
CA LYS A 187 -4.19 16.21 -3.93
C LYS A 187 -2.87 15.74 -3.33
N ILE A 188 -2.86 14.65 -2.58
CA ILE A 188 -1.64 14.12 -1.97
C ILE A 188 -0.87 13.18 -2.88
N THR A 189 -1.50 12.70 -3.95
CA THR A 189 -0.86 11.80 -4.92
C THR A 189 -0.31 12.51 -6.16
N VAL A 190 -0.52 13.81 -6.28
CA VAL A 190 0.01 14.65 -7.39
C VAL A 190 1.46 15.07 -7.16
#